data_9266502f8967f224cd8caabf7213b9ad
#
_entry.id   9266502f8967f224cd8caabf7213b9ad
#
_cell.length_a   1.000
_cell.length_b   1.000
_cell.length_c   1.000
_cell.angle_alpha   90.00
_cell.angle_beta   90.00
_cell.angle_gamma   90.00
#
_symmetry.space_group_name_H-M   'P 1'
#
loop_
_entity.id
_entity.type
_entity.pdbx_description
1 polymer ?
#
loop_
_entity_poly.entity_id
_entity_poly.type
_entity_poly.pdbx_seq_one_letter_code
_entity_poly.pdbx_strand_id
1 'polypeptide(L)'
;MKRTITVLLSLLVCSAAMLLAQDSSSKPSDAAEMRQEIDQLKKMVADLQARLDAQDKAKAQQQEQQAQQPAQPTTAAAQAAAAQADLTTSVQDLERRMLKSERDAALSKVRFSGDYRFEAHSIWGNVPNFYDGMQLQNLMVKTLFATAPTSQGGLGMPFDPNIMSQYTPQQYAGMLNQLVNHNYGTYQAYTNQLTFNNLKQAVGSMPPQQVSALMNYLQGATYVPGYKDDTNILYTNRFRLKLDSKLADNLSVTARLSMYKAWGDSTGVQVFDGQPNSLSIDGNTVGTPNSDILRVERAFFTWSKIGNTGLYLSIGRRPSTSGPPMNYREDEPRGGTPSGALIDFQFDGITAGYRINDRTELRACYGVGYQSGFGNGDILELPQDRLKNTHFLGGNFDIYNSEKTFLQLTIARAFDVTDGFNGLTVMTNNPLTGDVIGAPVVMRYTPSANLGAINLIGVNFSHSFGPVDAFISGNYSGLRPNGITTPFGGLGSDPFETPTNHDGGMVYVGVRYNLPQNDGRTKFGFEFNHGSKYWFNFAQAQDDIIAPKTNTRGNVYETYITHRIKSRFILKLDYLKYLYNYSGSGWHIGAPKSLDAAPILGFPTYDRASMLSLGMTTRF
;
A
#
# COMPACT_ATOMS: atom_id res chain seq x y z
N MET A 1 -7.46 -8.95 30.99
CA MET A 1 -6.16 -9.65 31.21
C MET A 1 -6.27 -11.16 31.40
N LYS A 2 -7.12 -11.73 32.27
CA LYS A 2 -7.19 -13.20 32.46
C LYS A 2 -7.67 -13.99 31.22
N ARG A 3 -8.57 -13.46 30.39
CA ARG A 3 -9.07 -14.17 29.17
C ARG A 3 -8.08 -14.14 27.99
N THR A 4 -7.23 -13.15 27.88
CA THR A 4 -6.23 -13.04 26.82
C THR A 4 -5.03 -13.97 27.05
N ILE A 5 -4.68 -14.22 28.29
CA ILE A 5 -3.60 -15.13 28.68
C ILE A 5 -4.02 -16.59 28.45
N THR A 6 -5.29 -16.91 28.64
CA THR A 6 -5.81 -18.28 28.42
C THR A 6 -5.82 -18.62 26.92
N VAL A 7 -6.10 -17.67 26.03
CA VAL A 7 -6.08 -17.91 24.58
C VAL A 7 -4.65 -18.03 24.05
N LEU A 8 -3.71 -17.27 24.62
CA LEU A 8 -2.28 -17.40 24.25
C LEU A 8 -1.66 -18.70 24.75
N LEU A 9 -2.03 -19.16 25.97
CA LEU A 9 -1.57 -20.44 26.50
C LEU A 9 -2.16 -21.66 25.73
N SER A 10 -3.41 -21.58 25.29
CA SER A 10 -4.00 -22.65 24.48
C SER A 10 -3.39 -22.74 23.07
N LEU A 11 -2.98 -21.62 22.48
CA LEU A 11 -2.22 -21.59 21.22
C LEU A 11 -0.79 -22.13 21.37
N LEU A 12 -0.13 -21.88 22.50
CA LEU A 12 1.20 -22.41 22.80
C LEU A 12 1.20 -23.92 23.09
N VAL A 13 0.16 -24.42 23.76
CA VAL A 13 0.04 -25.86 24.04
C VAL A 13 -0.34 -26.64 22.78
N CYS A 14 -1.13 -26.08 21.87
CA CYS A 14 -1.37 -26.68 20.55
C CYS A 14 -0.11 -26.74 19.67
N SER A 15 0.79 -25.76 19.76
CA SER A 15 2.04 -25.77 19.00
C SER A 15 3.06 -26.77 19.54
N ALA A 16 3.09 -27.04 20.84
CA ALA A 16 3.99 -28.03 21.45
C ALA A 16 3.52 -29.49 21.21
N ALA A 17 2.22 -29.73 21.10
CA ALA A 17 1.70 -31.08 20.81
C ALA A 17 1.87 -31.50 19.33
N MET A 18 2.06 -30.54 18.40
CA MET A 18 2.31 -30.83 16.98
C MET A 18 3.77 -31.12 16.64
N LEU A 19 4.71 -30.81 17.53
CA LEU A 19 6.15 -31.09 17.34
C LEU A 19 6.53 -32.55 17.61
N LEU A 20 5.64 -33.36 18.19
CA LEU A 20 5.92 -34.75 18.58
C LEU A 20 5.35 -35.81 17.61
N ALA A 21 4.74 -35.43 16.50
CA ALA A 21 4.11 -36.36 15.55
C ALA A 21 4.68 -36.25 14.13
N GLN A 22 6.00 -36.30 13.98
CA GLN A 22 6.63 -36.47 12.67
C GLN A 22 7.66 -37.57 12.69
N ASP A 23 7.21 -38.75 12.35
CA ASP A 23 8.10 -39.72 11.71
C ASP A 23 7.37 -40.43 10.56
N SER A 24 8.14 -40.60 9.48
CA SER A 24 7.96 -41.51 8.33
C SER A 24 7.32 -41.01 7.04
N SER A 25 8.16 -41.12 6.05
CA SER A 25 8.02 -41.48 4.63
C SER A 25 7.94 -40.36 3.57
N SER A 26 9.07 -40.08 2.95
CA SER A 26 9.17 -39.70 1.55
C SER A 26 10.53 -40.09 0.97
N LYS A 27 10.57 -40.54 -0.26
CA LYS A 27 11.78 -41.00 -0.96
C LYS A 27 12.69 -39.84 -1.33
N PRO A 28 14.04 -40.07 -1.23
CA PRO A 28 15.03 -39.05 -1.53
C PRO A 28 16.01 -39.52 -2.60
N SER A 29 16.60 -38.63 -3.40
CA SER A 29 17.91 -38.94 -3.96
C SER A 29 18.99 -37.94 -3.52
N ASP A 30 18.71 -36.67 -3.43
CA ASP A 30 19.78 -35.70 -3.17
C ASP A 30 19.84 -35.20 -1.71
N ALA A 31 18.71 -35.17 -1.01
CA ALA A 31 18.68 -34.74 0.40
C ALA A 31 19.19 -35.81 1.36
N ALA A 32 19.16 -37.09 0.98
CA ALA A 32 19.69 -38.18 1.79
C ALA A 32 21.21 -38.28 1.68
N GLU A 33 21.77 -38.11 0.49
CA GLU A 33 23.23 -38.04 0.32
C GLU A 33 23.83 -36.86 1.08
N MET A 34 23.22 -35.69 1.00
CA MET A 34 23.68 -34.50 1.72
C MET A 34 23.55 -34.64 3.24
N ARG A 35 22.52 -35.32 3.74
CA ARG A 35 22.41 -35.66 5.17
C ARG A 35 23.47 -36.66 5.59
N GLN A 36 23.79 -37.66 4.76
CA GLN A 36 24.89 -38.60 5.03
C GLN A 36 26.24 -37.88 5.06
N GLU A 37 26.52 -36.96 4.16
CA GLU A 37 27.76 -36.17 4.20
C GLU A 37 27.83 -35.27 5.45
N ILE A 38 26.74 -34.62 5.84
CA ILE A 38 26.68 -33.81 7.08
C ILE A 38 26.90 -34.71 8.32
N ASP A 39 26.31 -35.88 8.37
CA ASP A 39 26.50 -36.80 9.49
C ASP A 39 27.91 -37.41 9.52
N GLN A 40 28.54 -37.65 8.37
CA GLN A 40 29.94 -38.04 8.29
C GLN A 40 30.88 -36.92 8.74
N LEU A 41 30.60 -35.65 8.33
CA LEU A 41 31.35 -34.49 8.77
C LEU A 41 31.19 -34.24 10.28
N LYS A 42 30.00 -34.39 10.83
CA LYS A 42 29.76 -34.31 12.30
C LYS A 42 30.53 -35.39 13.07
N LYS A 43 30.55 -36.61 12.56
CA LYS A 43 31.36 -37.69 13.17
C LYS A 43 32.85 -37.39 13.12
N MET A 44 33.35 -36.84 12.00
CA MET A 44 34.75 -36.45 11.87
C MET A 44 35.13 -35.32 12.83
N VAL A 45 34.28 -34.32 12.97
CA VAL A 45 34.49 -33.21 13.92
C VAL A 45 34.48 -33.73 15.37
N ALA A 46 33.56 -34.63 15.73
CA ALA A 46 33.52 -35.24 17.05
C ALA A 46 34.76 -36.12 17.35
N ASP A 47 35.26 -36.87 16.36
CA ASP A 47 36.48 -37.65 16.49
C ASP A 47 37.74 -36.76 16.65
N LEU A 48 37.80 -35.66 15.90
CA LEU A 48 38.86 -34.67 16.01
C LEU A 48 38.84 -33.94 17.34
N GLN A 49 37.66 -33.59 17.86
CA GLN A 49 37.49 -32.99 19.20
C GLN A 49 37.92 -33.99 20.30
N ALA A 50 37.50 -35.26 20.19
CA ALA A 50 37.92 -36.29 21.14
C ALA A 50 39.45 -36.53 21.14
N ARG A 51 40.10 -36.41 19.97
CA ARG A 51 41.58 -36.50 19.85
C ARG A 51 42.25 -35.26 20.46
N LEU A 52 41.69 -34.06 20.30
CA LEU A 52 42.18 -32.86 20.95
C LEU A 52 42.08 -32.95 22.47
N ASP A 53 40.92 -33.38 22.98
CA ASP A 53 40.73 -33.58 24.43
C ASP A 53 41.64 -34.66 25.02
N ALA A 54 41.88 -35.73 24.28
CA ALA A 54 42.85 -36.78 24.66
C ALA A 54 44.31 -36.27 24.66
N GLN A 55 44.65 -35.41 23.72
CA GLN A 55 45.98 -34.81 23.61
C GLN A 55 46.20 -33.75 24.70
N ASP A 56 45.20 -32.98 25.06
CA ASP A 56 45.25 -32.00 26.14
C ASP A 56 45.34 -32.70 27.52
N LYS A 57 44.62 -33.84 27.71
CA LYS A 57 44.78 -34.69 28.92
C LYS A 57 46.16 -35.31 28.99
N ALA A 58 46.71 -35.78 27.88
CA ALA A 58 48.06 -36.32 27.83
C ALA A 58 49.14 -35.27 28.11
N LYS A 59 48.92 -34.01 27.65
CA LYS A 59 49.80 -32.90 27.97
C LYS A 59 49.73 -32.48 29.45
N ALA A 60 48.54 -32.47 30.02
CA ALA A 60 48.36 -32.17 31.46
C ALA A 60 49.09 -33.21 32.32
N GLN A 61 48.99 -34.51 31.95
CA GLN A 61 49.72 -35.59 32.63
C GLN A 61 51.24 -35.53 32.41
N GLN A 62 51.72 -35.10 31.24
CA GLN A 62 53.15 -34.86 30.99
C GLN A 62 53.67 -33.62 31.71
N GLN A 63 52.88 -32.58 31.86
CA GLN A 63 53.27 -31.39 32.66
C GLN A 63 53.39 -31.72 34.15
N GLU A 64 52.53 -32.55 34.69
CA GLU A 64 52.65 -33.02 36.09
C GLU A 64 53.89 -33.91 36.30
N GLN A 65 54.32 -34.71 35.30
CA GLN A 65 55.53 -35.51 35.36
C GLN A 65 56.81 -34.71 35.07
N GLN A 66 56.76 -33.60 34.34
CA GLN A 66 57.93 -32.76 34.04
C GLN A 66 58.23 -31.70 35.10
N ALA A 67 57.33 -31.47 36.06
CA ALA A 67 57.62 -30.58 37.17
C ALA A 67 58.70 -31.08 38.13
N GLN A 68 59.26 -32.25 37.91
CA GLN A 68 60.29 -32.89 38.76
C GLN A 68 61.69 -33.10 38.11
N GLN A 69 62.00 -32.54 36.91
CA GLN A 69 63.32 -32.57 36.33
C GLN A 69 63.73 -31.26 35.63
N PRO A 70 65.05 -30.90 35.70
CA PRO A 70 65.51 -29.63 35.09
C PRO A 70 65.69 -29.72 33.59
N ALA A 71 65.40 -28.60 32.93
CA ALA A 71 65.19 -28.41 31.50
C ALA A 71 66.42 -28.70 30.60
N GLN A 72 66.18 -29.45 29.54
CA GLN A 72 66.87 -29.30 28.24
C GLN A 72 65.80 -29.17 27.12
N PRO A 73 65.97 -28.33 26.07
CA PRO A 73 64.97 -28.15 25.05
C PRO A 73 65.01 -29.28 24.04
N THR A 74 63.98 -30.11 24.04
CA THR A 74 63.85 -31.23 23.12
C THR A 74 62.96 -30.89 21.93
N THR A 75 63.39 -31.26 20.74
CA THR A 75 62.73 -31.20 19.43
C THR A 75 61.27 -31.71 19.43
N ALA A 76 60.88 -32.52 20.42
CA ALA A 76 59.54 -33.07 20.56
C ALA A 76 58.44 -32.03 20.91
N ALA A 77 58.77 -30.98 21.68
CA ALA A 77 57.81 -29.91 22.03
C ALA A 77 57.48 -29.01 20.81
N ALA A 78 58.46 -28.79 19.95
CA ALA A 78 58.24 -28.00 18.71
C ALA A 78 57.40 -28.81 17.68
N GLN A 79 57.61 -30.12 17.61
CA GLN A 79 56.80 -31.00 16.75
C GLN A 79 55.37 -31.17 17.27
N ALA A 80 55.14 -31.21 18.57
CA ALA A 80 53.78 -31.23 19.15
C ALA A 80 53.02 -29.92 18.95
N ALA A 81 53.72 -28.76 19.06
CA ALA A 81 53.12 -27.46 18.79
C ALA A 81 52.80 -27.27 17.29
N ALA A 82 53.63 -27.75 16.39
CA ALA A 82 53.39 -27.73 14.95
C ALA A 82 52.20 -28.64 14.57
N ALA A 83 52.10 -29.84 15.14
CA ALA A 83 50.97 -30.73 14.92
C ALA A 83 49.63 -30.19 15.47
N GLN A 84 49.68 -29.47 16.59
CA GLN A 84 48.50 -28.77 17.15
C GLN A 84 48.07 -27.59 16.31
N ALA A 85 48.99 -26.79 15.77
CA ALA A 85 48.70 -25.72 14.87
C ALA A 85 48.09 -26.23 13.54
N ASP A 86 48.59 -27.33 13.00
CA ASP A 86 48.05 -27.96 11.79
C ASP A 86 46.65 -28.55 12.03
N LEU A 87 46.41 -29.16 13.19
CA LEU A 87 45.09 -29.67 13.58
C LEU A 87 44.07 -28.51 13.75
N THR A 88 44.46 -27.42 14.37
CA THR A 88 43.61 -26.22 14.54
C THR A 88 43.27 -25.62 13.20
N THR A 89 44.25 -25.54 12.28
CA THR A 89 44.04 -25.05 10.92
C THR A 89 43.09 -25.96 10.14
N SER A 90 43.23 -27.28 10.31
CA SER A 90 42.34 -28.26 9.66
C SER A 90 40.90 -28.20 10.18
N VAL A 91 40.70 -28.00 11.49
CA VAL A 91 39.38 -27.82 12.08
C VAL A 91 38.72 -26.51 11.56
N GLN A 92 39.46 -25.43 11.52
CA GLN A 92 38.95 -24.13 10.98
C GLN A 92 38.61 -24.23 9.48
N ASP A 93 39.38 -24.99 8.70
CA ASP A 93 39.06 -25.22 7.28
C ASP A 93 37.81 -26.10 7.10
N LEU A 94 37.65 -27.12 7.93
CA LEU A 94 36.44 -27.94 7.96
C LEU A 94 35.19 -27.14 8.36
N GLU A 95 35.27 -26.30 9.39
CA GLU A 95 34.19 -25.42 9.78
C GLU A 95 33.83 -24.45 8.65
N ARG A 96 34.81 -23.85 7.99
CA ARG A 96 34.62 -22.97 6.84
C ARG A 96 33.95 -23.68 5.66
N ARG A 97 34.36 -24.89 5.36
CA ARG A 97 33.75 -25.73 4.30
C ARG A 97 32.33 -26.14 4.66
N MET A 98 32.07 -26.48 5.93
CA MET A 98 30.72 -26.81 6.41
C MET A 98 29.79 -25.60 6.31
N LEU A 99 30.19 -24.40 6.78
CA LEU A 99 29.45 -23.17 6.66
C LEU A 99 29.20 -22.79 5.18
N LYS A 100 30.18 -23.01 4.30
CA LYS A 100 30.02 -22.79 2.87
C LYS A 100 29.00 -23.76 2.27
N SER A 101 29.09 -25.05 2.60
CA SER A 101 28.15 -26.08 2.13
C SER A 101 26.72 -25.83 2.63
N GLU A 102 26.55 -25.43 3.88
CA GLU A 102 25.24 -25.05 4.43
C GLU A 102 24.67 -23.83 3.74
N ARG A 103 25.50 -22.82 3.48
CA ARG A 103 25.10 -21.62 2.74
C ARG A 103 24.71 -21.95 1.29
N ASP A 104 25.52 -22.76 0.59
CA ASP A 104 25.26 -23.12 -0.80
C ASP A 104 24.00 -24.01 -0.91
N ALA A 105 23.77 -24.90 0.05
CA ALA A 105 22.55 -25.69 0.17
C ALA A 105 21.32 -24.83 0.49
N ALA A 106 21.45 -23.78 1.31
CA ALA A 106 20.39 -22.83 1.58
C ALA A 106 20.07 -21.96 0.34
N LEU A 107 21.11 -21.48 -0.35
CA LEU A 107 20.95 -20.68 -1.58
C LEU A 107 20.35 -21.48 -2.74
N SER A 108 20.61 -22.77 -2.85
CA SER A 108 20.03 -23.65 -3.88
C SER A 108 18.51 -23.81 -3.72
N LYS A 109 17.95 -23.55 -2.53
CA LYS A 109 16.52 -23.59 -2.23
C LYS A 109 15.81 -22.27 -2.50
N VAL A 110 16.55 -21.19 -2.77
CA VAL A 110 16.00 -19.85 -3.04
C VAL A 110 15.99 -19.62 -4.53
N ARG A 111 14.81 -19.38 -5.09
CA ARG A 111 14.65 -18.99 -6.49
C ARG A 111 14.50 -17.46 -6.55
N PHE A 112 15.34 -16.83 -7.33
CA PHE A 112 15.26 -15.42 -7.66
C PHE A 112 14.57 -15.24 -9.02
N SER A 113 13.70 -14.27 -9.11
CA SER A 113 13.09 -13.82 -10.37
C SER A 113 12.72 -12.36 -10.22
N GLY A 114 12.48 -11.68 -11.34
CA GLY A 114 12.12 -10.28 -11.25
C GLY A 114 11.89 -9.65 -12.61
N ASP A 115 11.66 -8.35 -12.59
CA ASP A 115 11.57 -7.54 -13.79
C ASP A 115 12.18 -6.15 -13.56
N TYR A 116 12.67 -5.58 -14.65
CA TYR A 116 13.01 -4.18 -14.78
C TYR A 116 12.20 -3.60 -15.91
N ARG A 117 11.47 -2.52 -15.64
CA ARG A 117 10.64 -1.80 -16.60
C ARG A 117 11.10 -0.35 -16.68
N PHE A 118 11.28 0.12 -17.91
CA PHE A 118 11.44 1.52 -18.25
C PHE A 118 10.21 1.97 -19.04
N GLU A 119 9.71 3.17 -18.78
CA GLU A 119 8.60 3.76 -19.52
C GLU A 119 8.83 5.25 -19.75
N ALA A 120 8.35 5.72 -20.92
CA ALA A 120 8.25 7.12 -21.27
C ALA A 120 6.77 7.46 -21.44
N HIS A 121 6.27 8.45 -20.70
CA HIS A 121 4.88 8.85 -20.65
C HIS A 121 4.72 10.29 -21.14
N SER A 122 3.75 10.50 -22.03
CA SER A 122 3.21 11.82 -22.33
C SER A 122 1.81 11.91 -21.75
N ILE A 123 1.58 12.91 -20.89
CA ILE A 123 0.34 13.05 -20.13
C ILE A 123 -0.23 14.42 -20.39
N TRP A 124 -1.53 14.48 -20.58
CA TRP A 124 -2.29 15.72 -20.71
C TRP A 124 -3.64 15.59 -20.04
N GLY A 125 -4.02 16.64 -19.33
CA GLY A 125 -5.22 16.73 -18.55
C GLY A 125 -5.93 18.06 -18.70
N ASN A 126 -7.15 18.09 -18.22
CA ASN A 126 -7.95 19.31 -18.10
C ASN A 126 -8.54 19.37 -16.70
N VAL A 127 -8.26 20.46 -15.99
CA VAL A 127 -8.88 20.79 -14.72
C VAL A 127 -10.06 21.70 -15.01
N PRO A 128 -11.30 21.36 -14.61
CA PRO A 128 -12.47 22.22 -14.84
C PRO A 128 -12.44 23.45 -13.93
N ASN A 129 -13.32 24.41 -14.18
CA ASN A 129 -13.55 25.48 -13.22
C ASN A 129 -13.99 24.92 -11.87
N PHE A 130 -13.48 25.46 -10.78
CA PHE A 130 -13.88 25.05 -9.44
C PHE A 130 -13.74 26.19 -8.42
N TYR A 131 -14.28 25.99 -7.22
CA TYR A 131 -14.03 26.84 -6.07
C TYR A 131 -13.07 26.11 -5.12
N ASP A 132 -12.01 26.80 -4.71
CA ASP A 132 -11.02 26.24 -3.78
C ASP A 132 -11.62 26.13 -2.37
N GLY A 133 -11.97 24.92 -1.98
CA GLY A 133 -12.59 24.62 -0.69
C GLY A 133 -11.68 24.86 0.51
N MET A 134 -10.37 24.75 0.33
CA MET A 134 -9.39 25.02 1.38
C MET A 134 -9.31 26.53 1.65
N GLN A 135 -9.28 27.35 0.59
CA GLN A 135 -9.35 28.81 0.73
C GLN A 135 -10.70 29.23 1.31
N LEU A 136 -11.80 28.62 0.88
CA LEU A 136 -13.12 28.89 1.41
C LEU A 136 -13.18 28.63 2.93
N GLN A 137 -12.68 27.50 3.38
CA GLN A 137 -12.57 27.17 4.81
C GLN A 137 -11.71 28.19 5.56
N ASN A 138 -10.58 28.59 4.98
CA ASN A 138 -9.71 29.62 5.57
C ASN A 138 -10.45 30.97 5.72
N LEU A 139 -11.18 31.41 4.70
CA LEU A 139 -11.99 32.64 4.75
C LEU A 139 -13.11 32.54 5.80
N MET A 140 -13.75 31.37 5.92
CA MET A 140 -14.74 31.13 6.98
C MET A 140 -14.13 31.31 8.38
N VAL A 141 -12.96 30.68 8.65
CA VAL A 141 -12.27 30.81 9.93
C VAL A 141 -11.88 32.25 10.21
N LYS A 142 -11.39 33.01 9.23
CA LYS A 142 -11.07 34.44 9.35
C LYS A 142 -12.31 35.29 9.62
N THR A 143 -13.43 34.98 8.97
CA THR A 143 -14.70 35.64 9.22
C THR A 143 -15.21 35.40 10.65
N LEU A 144 -15.11 34.12 11.11
CA LEU A 144 -15.47 33.77 12.48
C LEU A 144 -14.56 34.47 13.49
N PHE A 145 -13.27 34.55 13.26
CA PHE A 145 -12.34 35.31 14.11
C PHE A 145 -12.72 36.80 14.19
N ALA A 146 -13.05 37.41 13.04
CA ALA A 146 -13.46 38.79 13.01
C ALA A 146 -14.74 39.03 13.81
N THR A 147 -15.73 38.12 13.74
CA THR A 147 -17.07 38.28 14.32
C THR A 147 -17.25 37.68 15.71
N ALA A 148 -16.41 36.70 16.11
CA ALA A 148 -16.50 36.11 17.44
C ALA A 148 -16.29 37.15 18.55
N PRO A 149 -17.01 37.02 19.68
CA PRO A 149 -16.84 37.92 20.81
C PRO A 149 -15.39 37.97 21.32
N THR A 150 -14.94 39.10 21.82
CA THR A 150 -13.60 39.24 22.42
C THR A 150 -13.40 38.33 23.62
N SER A 151 -14.46 37.99 24.34
CA SER A 151 -14.44 36.98 25.42
C SER A 151 -14.10 35.54 24.92
N GLN A 152 -14.26 35.30 23.62
CA GLN A 152 -13.92 34.04 22.96
C GLN A 152 -12.62 34.15 22.12
N GLY A 153 -11.87 35.23 22.27
CA GLY A 153 -10.61 35.44 21.55
C GLY A 153 -10.81 36.02 20.13
N GLY A 154 -12.02 36.37 19.74
CA GLY A 154 -12.31 37.06 18.48
C GLY A 154 -12.17 38.56 18.58
N LEU A 155 -12.51 39.29 17.50
CA LEU A 155 -12.44 40.77 17.45
C LEU A 155 -13.78 41.47 17.76
N GLY A 156 -14.87 40.71 17.90
CA GLY A 156 -16.19 41.25 18.24
C GLY A 156 -16.80 42.16 17.15
N MET A 157 -16.36 42.06 15.90
CA MET A 157 -16.93 42.86 14.81
C MET A 157 -18.34 42.37 14.48
N PRO A 158 -19.29 43.28 14.23
CA PRO A 158 -20.64 42.87 13.85
C PRO A 158 -20.62 42.16 12.49
N PHE A 159 -21.31 41.03 12.42
CA PHE A 159 -21.60 40.39 11.14
C PHE A 159 -22.76 41.11 10.48
N ASP A 160 -22.47 41.97 9.49
CA ASP A 160 -23.47 42.71 8.73
C ASP A 160 -23.37 42.39 7.23
N PRO A 161 -24.34 41.63 6.68
CA PRO A 161 -24.39 41.32 5.25
C PRO A 161 -24.44 42.57 4.34
N ASN A 162 -24.96 43.72 4.85
CA ASN A 162 -25.00 44.95 4.07
C ASN A 162 -23.59 45.56 3.94
N ILE A 163 -22.75 45.43 4.96
CA ILE A 163 -21.35 45.86 4.87
C ILE A 163 -20.59 44.94 3.90
N MET A 164 -20.81 43.64 3.98
CA MET A 164 -20.17 42.69 3.04
C MET A 164 -20.53 43.01 1.59
N SER A 165 -21.78 43.35 1.30
CA SER A 165 -22.24 43.64 -0.06
C SER A 165 -21.64 44.91 -0.69
N GLN A 166 -20.98 45.76 0.10
CA GLN A 166 -20.26 46.95 -0.39
C GLN A 166 -18.91 46.63 -1.00
N TYR A 167 -18.39 45.42 -0.77
CA TYR A 167 -17.11 44.95 -1.28
C TYR A 167 -17.31 43.81 -2.28
N THR A 168 -16.39 43.69 -3.24
CA THR A 168 -16.32 42.46 -4.01
C THR A 168 -15.83 41.33 -3.10
N PRO A 169 -16.13 40.04 -3.40
CA PRO A 169 -15.60 38.90 -2.62
C PRO A 169 -14.09 38.95 -2.44
N GLN A 170 -13.34 39.34 -3.46
CA GLN A 170 -11.87 39.45 -3.42
C GLN A 170 -11.41 40.60 -2.51
N GLN A 171 -12.09 41.76 -2.55
CA GLN A 171 -11.79 42.88 -1.65
C GLN A 171 -12.04 42.50 -0.19
N TYR A 172 -13.15 41.79 0.07
CA TYR A 172 -13.47 41.28 1.42
C TYR A 172 -12.45 40.29 1.92
N ALA A 173 -12.02 39.33 1.09
CA ALA A 173 -10.94 38.39 1.41
C ALA A 173 -9.63 39.14 1.71
N GLY A 174 -9.29 40.17 0.92
CA GLY A 174 -8.13 41.04 1.16
C GLY A 174 -8.23 41.77 2.51
N MET A 175 -9.41 42.32 2.84
CA MET A 175 -9.66 42.97 4.13
C MET A 175 -9.49 42.00 5.30
N LEU A 176 -10.02 40.76 5.22
CA LEU A 176 -9.84 39.74 6.22
C LEU A 176 -8.34 39.36 6.39
N ASN A 177 -7.60 39.29 5.30
CA ASN A 177 -6.15 39.00 5.36
C ASN A 177 -5.41 40.13 6.09
N GLN A 178 -5.70 41.40 5.79
CA GLN A 178 -5.10 42.53 6.47
C GLN A 178 -5.47 42.56 7.96
N LEU A 179 -6.73 42.27 8.29
CA LEU A 179 -7.21 42.17 9.66
C LEU A 179 -6.47 41.12 10.48
N VAL A 180 -6.31 39.94 9.90
CA VAL A 180 -5.54 38.83 10.51
C VAL A 180 -4.07 39.19 10.67
N ASN A 181 -3.45 39.76 9.65
CA ASN A 181 -2.04 40.17 9.72
C ASN A 181 -1.81 41.24 10.81
N HIS A 182 -2.75 42.18 10.98
CA HIS A 182 -2.64 43.18 12.04
C HIS A 182 -2.84 42.60 13.44
N ASN A 183 -3.61 41.54 13.57
CA ASN A 183 -3.93 40.87 14.85
C ASN A 183 -3.37 39.43 14.91
N TYR A 184 -2.21 39.18 14.33
CA TYR A 184 -1.72 37.82 14.11
C TYR A 184 -1.61 37.00 15.39
N GLY A 185 -1.08 37.58 16.49
CA GLY A 185 -0.97 36.87 17.76
C GLY A 185 -2.32 36.47 18.35
N THR A 186 -3.34 37.36 18.24
CA THR A 186 -4.71 37.07 18.70
C THR A 186 -5.37 36.02 17.80
N TYR A 187 -5.16 36.09 16.49
CA TYR A 187 -5.65 35.09 15.53
C TYR A 187 -5.04 33.72 15.81
N GLN A 188 -3.74 33.66 16.05
CA GLN A 188 -3.07 32.41 16.39
C GLN A 188 -3.62 31.80 17.70
N ALA A 189 -3.83 32.63 18.73
CA ALA A 189 -4.43 32.17 19.98
C ALA A 189 -5.86 31.66 19.78
N TYR A 190 -6.66 32.36 18.97
CA TYR A 190 -8.01 31.95 18.61
C TYR A 190 -8.02 30.61 17.85
N THR A 191 -7.20 30.47 16.81
CA THR A 191 -7.16 29.25 16.00
C THR A 191 -6.63 28.03 16.76
N ASN A 192 -5.72 28.23 17.72
CA ASN A 192 -5.23 27.15 18.60
C ASN A 192 -6.32 26.56 19.51
N GLN A 193 -7.38 27.34 19.79
CA GLN A 193 -8.52 26.90 20.61
C GLN A 193 -9.71 26.43 19.74
N LEU A 194 -9.69 26.74 18.46
CA LEU A 194 -10.78 26.42 17.54
C LEU A 194 -10.76 24.94 17.18
N THR A 195 -11.73 24.19 17.68
CA THR A 195 -11.96 22.82 17.28
C THR A 195 -12.96 22.74 16.12
N PHE A 196 -12.96 21.64 15.36
CA PHE A 196 -13.95 21.45 14.31
C PHE A 196 -15.40 21.42 14.86
N ASN A 197 -15.59 20.90 16.06
CA ASN A 197 -16.90 20.92 16.73
C ASN A 197 -17.35 22.35 17.07
N ASN A 198 -16.45 23.22 17.54
CA ASN A 198 -16.74 24.63 17.76
C ASN A 198 -17.14 25.32 16.44
N LEU A 199 -16.43 25.03 15.36
CA LEU A 199 -16.77 25.54 14.02
C LEU A 199 -18.15 25.07 13.55
N LYS A 200 -18.46 23.77 13.69
CA LYS A 200 -19.79 23.22 13.38
C LYS A 200 -20.90 23.89 14.21
N GLN A 201 -20.65 24.08 15.49
CA GLN A 201 -21.60 24.74 16.39
C GLN A 201 -21.81 26.21 16.02
N ALA A 202 -20.72 26.93 15.72
CA ALA A 202 -20.81 28.33 15.28
C ALA A 202 -21.62 28.47 14.00
N VAL A 203 -21.33 27.66 12.96
CA VAL A 203 -22.08 27.64 11.71
C VAL A 203 -23.53 27.19 11.93
N GLY A 204 -23.77 26.16 12.74
CA GLY A 204 -25.10 25.63 13.05
C GLY A 204 -25.97 26.56 13.88
N SER A 205 -25.38 27.54 14.61
CA SER A 205 -26.10 28.56 15.36
C SER A 205 -26.55 29.76 14.48
N MET A 206 -26.00 29.89 13.28
CA MET A 206 -26.39 30.94 12.33
C MET A 206 -27.69 30.55 11.61
N PRO A 207 -28.55 31.51 11.30
CA PRO A 207 -29.71 31.27 10.43
C PRO A 207 -29.29 30.69 9.09
N PRO A 208 -29.95 29.61 8.55
CA PRO A 208 -29.56 28.99 7.31
C PRO A 208 -29.41 29.94 6.11
N GLN A 209 -30.22 30.97 6.06
CA GLN A 209 -30.16 32.01 5.02
C GLN A 209 -28.87 32.84 5.11
N GLN A 210 -28.39 33.13 6.32
CA GLN A 210 -27.13 33.84 6.52
C GLN A 210 -25.94 32.96 6.17
N VAL A 211 -25.97 31.67 6.54
CA VAL A 211 -24.95 30.71 6.16
C VAL A 211 -24.85 30.61 4.63
N SER A 212 -25.99 30.43 3.95
CA SER A 212 -26.03 30.37 2.49
C SER A 212 -25.53 31.65 1.82
N ALA A 213 -25.93 32.82 2.33
CA ALA A 213 -25.47 34.10 1.80
C ALA A 213 -23.95 34.27 1.99
N LEU A 214 -23.43 33.96 3.19
CA LEU A 214 -22.00 33.99 3.49
C LEU A 214 -21.21 33.04 2.58
N MET A 215 -21.67 31.81 2.46
CA MET A 215 -20.99 30.78 1.64
C MET A 215 -20.95 31.21 0.17
N ASN A 216 -22.08 31.63 -0.40
CA ASN A 216 -22.14 32.09 -1.78
C ASN A 216 -21.25 33.32 -2.02
N TYR A 217 -21.17 34.22 -1.05
CA TYR A 217 -20.31 35.38 -1.14
C TYR A 217 -18.84 35.01 -1.08
N LEU A 218 -18.42 34.18 -0.09
CA LEU A 218 -17.03 33.76 0.05
C LEU A 218 -16.56 32.89 -1.12
N GLN A 219 -17.44 32.04 -1.69
CA GLN A 219 -17.13 31.29 -2.92
C GLN A 219 -16.65 32.20 -4.04
N GLY A 220 -17.21 33.39 -4.20
CA GLY A 220 -16.79 34.33 -5.23
C GLY A 220 -15.30 34.73 -5.12
N ALA A 221 -14.72 34.67 -3.92
CA ALA A 221 -13.29 34.94 -3.69
C ALA A 221 -12.37 33.74 -3.92
N THR A 222 -12.94 32.54 -4.08
CA THR A 222 -12.18 31.26 -4.16
C THR A 222 -12.35 30.59 -5.53
N TYR A 223 -12.89 31.31 -6.51
CA TYR A 223 -13.06 30.78 -7.86
C TYR A 223 -11.71 30.59 -8.57
N VAL A 224 -11.49 29.41 -9.09
CA VAL A 224 -10.34 29.04 -9.89
C VAL A 224 -10.83 28.72 -11.31
N PRO A 225 -10.36 29.46 -12.34
CA PRO A 225 -10.69 29.14 -13.71
C PRO A 225 -10.03 27.83 -14.11
N GLY A 226 -10.72 27.06 -14.95
CA GLY A 226 -10.18 25.81 -15.46
C GLY A 226 -8.91 26.02 -16.31
N TYR A 227 -8.05 25.03 -16.30
CA TYR A 227 -6.77 25.06 -17.02
C TYR A 227 -6.41 23.69 -17.60
N LYS A 228 -5.49 23.70 -18.54
CA LYS A 228 -4.87 22.49 -19.07
C LYS A 228 -3.59 22.21 -18.30
N ASP A 229 -3.38 20.94 -18.04
CA ASP A 229 -2.16 20.43 -17.38
C ASP A 229 -1.52 19.41 -18.32
N ASP A 230 -0.46 19.84 -18.97
CA ASP A 230 0.28 19.03 -19.93
C ASP A 230 1.70 18.83 -19.41
N THR A 231 2.13 17.59 -19.29
CA THR A 231 3.53 17.30 -18.94
C THR A 231 4.36 17.08 -20.20
N ASN A 232 5.64 17.50 -20.14
CA ASN A 232 6.66 16.97 -21.03
C ASN A 232 6.80 15.46 -20.80
N ILE A 233 7.64 14.80 -21.60
CA ILE A 233 7.86 13.36 -21.44
C ILE A 233 8.39 13.06 -20.03
N LEU A 234 7.62 12.29 -19.28
CA LEU A 234 7.98 11.74 -17.99
C LEU A 234 8.62 10.38 -18.18
N TYR A 235 9.81 10.18 -17.67
CA TYR A 235 10.49 8.89 -17.67
C TYR A 235 10.36 8.23 -16.30
N THR A 236 10.00 6.94 -16.30
CA THR A 236 9.91 6.15 -15.06
C THR A 236 10.69 4.86 -15.21
N ASN A 237 11.12 4.31 -14.08
CA ASN A 237 11.61 2.95 -14.04
C ASN A 237 11.13 2.22 -12.78
N ARG A 238 10.74 0.96 -12.97
CA ARG A 238 10.32 0.04 -11.92
C ARG A 238 11.26 -1.15 -11.89
N PHE A 239 11.72 -1.50 -10.70
CA PHE A 239 12.47 -2.72 -10.44
C PHE A 239 11.71 -3.56 -9.43
N ARG A 240 11.50 -4.84 -9.74
CA ARG A 240 10.92 -5.81 -8.80
C ARG A 240 11.83 -7.02 -8.69
N LEU A 241 12.11 -7.45 -7.46
CA LEU A 241 12.86 -8.66 -7.14
C LEU A 241 12.00 -9.58 -6.30
N LYS A 242 11.72 -10.76 -6.80
CA LYS A 242 10.96 -11.81 -6.13
C LYS A 242 11.90 -12.92 -5.64
N LEU A 243 11.69 -13.33 -4.40
CA LEU A 243 12.37 -14.46 -3.76
C LEU A 243 11.32 -15.50 -3.38
N ASP A 244 11.47 -16.71 -3.88
CA ASP A 244 10.67 -17.87 -3.49
C ASP A 244 11.59 -18.91 -2.87
N SER A 245 11.29 -19.38 -1.65
CA SER A 245 12.03 -20.41 -0.96
C SER A 245 11.10 -21.50 -0.48
N LYS A 246 11.46 -22.77 -0.77
CA LYS A 246 10.83 -23.94 -0.16
C LYS A 246 11.69 -24.40 1.01
N LEU A 247 11.22 -24.16 2.23
CA LEU A 247 11.90 -24.59 3.45
C LEU A 247 11.64 -26.08 3.73
N ALA A 248 10.43 -26.55 3.39
CA ALA A 248 10.00 -27.96 3.47
C ALA A 248 8.95 -28.22 2.37
N ASP A 249 8.51 -29.45 2.19
CA ASP A 249 7.52 -29.82 1.17
C ASP A 249 6.17 -29.10 1.35
N ASN A 250 5.87 -28.73 2.58
CA ASN A 250 4.64 -28.05 2.97
C ASN A 250 4.87 -26.62 3.49
N LEU A 251 6.10 -26.11 3.53
CA LEU A 251 6.44 -24.79 4.03
C LEU A 251 7.23 -23.99 3.00
N SER A 252 6.71 -22.84 2.62
CA SER A 252 7.35 -21.90 1.69
C SER A 252 7.34 -20.47 2.22
N VAL A 253 8.34 -19.70 1.80
CA VAL A 253 8.44 -18.26 2.05
C VAL A 253 8.55 -17.56 0.70
N THR A 254 7.77 -16.50 0.53
CA THR A 254 7.81 -15.64 -0.65
C THR A 254 8.02 -14.20 -0.20
N ALA A 255 8.94 -13.49 -0.85
CA ALA A 255 9.09 -12.05 -0.73
C ALA A 255 9.12 -11.41 -2.12
N ARG A 256 8.62 -10.18 -2.25
CA ARG A 256 8.80 -9.33 -3.43
C ARG A 256 9.17 -7.93 -2.96
N LEU A 257 10.31 -7.46 -3.44
CA LEU A 257 10.77 -6.10 -3.25
C LEU A 257 10.44 -5.30 -4.52
N SER A 258 10.05 -4.05 -4.36
CA SER A 258 9.69 -3.17 -5.47
C SER A 258 10.27 -1.78 -5.26
N MET A 259 10.83 -1.20 -6.32
CA MET A 259 11.20 0.20 -6.45
C MET A 259 10.50 0.75 -7.69
N TYR A 260 9.87 1.91 -7.57
CA TYR A 260 9.27 2.62 -8.69
C TYR A 260 9.57 4.10 -8.56
N LYS A 261 10.27 4.68 -9.54
CA LYS A 261 10.69 6.07 -9.49
C LYS A 261 10.48 6.80 -10.82
N ALA A 262 10.22 8.10 -10.74
CA ALA A 262 10.36 9.02 -11.85
C ALA A 262 11.82 9.49 -11.97
N TRP A 263 12.31 9.73 -13.20
CA TRP A 263 13.63 10.28 -13.39
C TRP A 263 13.68 11.74 -12.93
N GLY A 264 14.77 12.11 -12.28
CA GLY A 264 14.93 13.43 -11.65
C GLY A 264 14.22 13.57 -10.29
N ASP A 265 13.41 12.59 -9.88
CA ASP A 265 12.74 12.56 -8.59
C ASP A 265 13.64 11.93 -7.51
N SER A 266 14.74 12.59 -7.22
CA SER A 266 15.61 12.22 -6.08
C SER A 266 15.19 12.87 -4.77
N THR A 267 14.14 13.71 -4.79
CA THR A 267 13.73 14.55 -3.67
C THR A 267 12.32 14.26 -3.16
N GLY A 268 11.64 13.24 -3.68
CA GLY A 268 10.26 12.92 -3.32
C GLY A 268 9.23 13.91 -3.88
N VAL A 269 9.55 14.58 -4.99
CA VAL A 269 8.62 15.48 -5.69
C VAL A 269 7.41 14.68 -6.18
N GLN A 270 6.21 15.17 -5.94
CA GLN A 270 5.00 14.57 -6.48
C GLN A 270 4.96 14.72 -8.00
N VAL A 271 4.64 13.63 -8.69
CA VAL A 271 4.61 13.59 -10.15
C VAL A 271 3.36 14.27 -10.70
N PHE A 272 2.29 14.36 -9.92
CA PHE A 272 1.01 14.96 -10.31
C PHE A 272 0.35 15.76 -9.20
N ASP A 273 -0.11 16.94 -9.57
CA ASP A 273 -1.19 17.63 -8.91
C ASP A 273 -2.50 17.14 -9.54
N GLY A 274 -3.52 16.81 -8.80
CA GLY A 274 -4.79 16.47 -9.36
C GLY A 274 -5.50 15.32 -8.67
N GLN A 275 -5.53 14.14 -9.24
CA GLN A 275 -6.19 13.01 -8.59
C GLN A 275 -5.27 12.41 -7.54
N PRO A 276 -5.62 12.47 -6.26
CA PRO A 276 -4.85 11.80 -5.23
C PRO A 276 -5.05 10.29 -5.37
N ASN A 277 -4.02 9.62 -5.82
CA ASN A 277 -4.03 8.17 -5.98
C ASN A 277 -3.36 7.42 -4.82
N SER A 278 -3.02 8.13 -3.75
CA SER A 278 -2.14 7.62 -2.71
C SER A 278 -2.72 7.66 -1.30
N LEU A 279 -4.04 7.65 -1.12
CA LEU A 279 -4.60 7.36 0.19
C LEU A 279 -4.39 5.89 0.50
N SER A 280 -3.27 5.63 1.08
CA SER A 280 -2.90 4.32 1.59
C SER A 280 -3.26 4.25 3.06
N ILE A 281 -3.98 3.20 3.46
CA ILE A 281 -4.33 2.97 4.87
C ILE A 281 -3.05 2.77 5.69
N ASP A 282 -2.02 2.13 5.12
CA ASP A 282 -0.73 1.91 5.77
C ASP A 282 0.39 2.89 5.31
N GLY A 283 0.04 3.90 4.51
CA GLY A 283 0.99 4.91 4.02
C GLY A 283 2.02 4.41 3.01
N ASN A 284 1.92 3.17 2.54
CA ASN A 284 2.92 2.54 1.69
C ASN A 284 2.30 1.97 0.42
N THR A 285 2.49 2.65 -0.72
CA THR A 285 2.04 2.19 -2.03
C THR A 285 3.23 1.89 -2.95
N VAL A 286 3.09 0.86 -3.79
CA VAL A 286 4.06 0.50 -4.83
C VAL A 286 3.55 0.81 -6.24
N GLY A 287 2.31 1.27 -6.36
CA GLY A 287 1.65 1.52 -7.64
C GLY A 287 2.01 2.86 -8.28
N THR A 288 2.62 3.79 -7.55
CA THR A 288 3.03 5.08 -8.05
C THR A 288 4.52 5.32 -7.87
N PRO A 289 5.17 6.10 -8.76
CA PRO A 289 6.54 6.51 -8.57
C PRO A 289 6.72 7.27 -7.25
N ASN A 290 7.66 6.84 -6.43
CA ASN A 290 7.85 7.39 -5.10
C ASN A 290 9.31 7.33 -4.64
N SER A 291 10.25 7.64 -5.48
CA SER A 291 11.68 7.60 -5.21
C SER A 291 12.35 6.25 -5.49
N ASP A 292 13.66 6.20 -5.28
CA ASP A 292 14.53 5.02 -5.41
C ASP A 292 14.55 4.12 -4.16
N ILE A 293 13.61 4.32 -3.23
CA ILE A 293 13.50 3.49 -2.03
C ILE A 293 12.94 2.12 -2.40
N LEU A 294 13.67 1.09 -2.01
CA LEU A 294 13.23 -0.30 -2.16
C LEU A 294 12.21 -0.63 -1.08
N ARG A 295 11.00 -1.00 -1.48
CA ARG A 295 9.89 -1.33 -0.59
C ARG A 295 9.58 -2.82 -0.61
N VAL A 296 9.15 -3.34 0.54
CA VAL A 296 8.61 -4.70 0.63
C VAL A 296 7.17 -4.68 0.15
N GLU A 297 6.94 -5.18 -1.07
CA GLU A 297 5.60 -5.32 -1.63
C GLU A 297 4.86 -6.54 -1.07
N ARG A 298 5.59 -7.66 -0.93
CA ARG A 298 5.07 -8.92 -0.38
C ARG A 298 6.15 -9.56 0.49
N ALA A 299 5.76 -10.12 1.63
CA ALA A 299 6.64 -10.93 2.47
C ALA A 299 5.77 -11.82 3.36
N PHE A 300 5.67 -13.11 3.03
CA PHE A 300 4.81 -14.03 3.76
C PHE A 300 5.33 -15.46 3.68
N PHE A 301 4.96 -16.25 4.66
CA PHE A 301 5.10 -17.70 4.58
C PHE A 301 3.76 -18.38 4.32
N THR A 302 3.81 -19.57 3.76
CA THR A 302 2.65 -20.44 3.58
C THR A 302 2.97 -21.83 4.09
N TRP A 303 2.16 -22.30 5.04
CA TRP A 303 2.15 -23.68 5.51
C TRP A 303 0.97 -24.39 4.86
N SER A 304 1.25 -25.31 3.95
CA SER A 304 0.28 -26.04 3.15
C SER A 304 0.12 -27.48 3.60
N LYS A 305 -0.91 -28.16 3.09
CA LYS A 305 -1.20 -29.59 3.39
C LYS A 305 -1.29 -29.87 4.90
N ILE A 306 -1.89 -28.96 5.66
CA ILE A 306 -2.07 -29.14 7.10
C ILE A 306 -2.96 -30.34 7.35
N GLY A 307 -2.50 -31.29 8.18
CA GLY A 307 -3.20 -32.55 8.42
C GLY A 307 -3.35 -33.43 7.18
N ASN A 308 -2.48 -33.29 6.19
CA ASN A 308 -2.54 -33.99 4.90
C ASN A 308 -3.83 -33.71 4.11
N THR A 309 -4.42 -32.52 4.30
CA THR A 309 -5.63 -32.04 3.63
C THR A 309 -5.31 -30.90 2.65
N GLY A 310 -6.33 -30.33 1.99
CA GLY A 310 -6.21 -29.11 1.20
C GLY A 310 -6.04 -27.84 2.03
N LEU A 311 -6.02 -27.92 3.36
CA LEU A 311 -5.91 -26.77 4.26
C LEU A 311 -4.51 -26.16 4.21
N TYR A 312 -4.45 -24.82 4.18
CA TYR A 312 -3.21 -24.08 4.35
C TYR A 312 -3.42 -22.80 5.16
N LEU A 313 -2.35 -22.34 5.79
CA LEU A 313 -2.25 -21.10 6.51
C LEU A 313 -1.14 -20.24 5.92
N SER A 314 -1.38 -18.96 5.73
CA SER A 314 -0.37 -18.05 5.22
C SER A 314 -0.42 -16.73 5.98
N ILE A 315 0.76 -16.25 6.44
CA ILE A 315 0.88 -15.09 7.34
C ILE A 315 1.99 -14.17 6.82
N GLY A 316 1.72 -12.86 6.92
CA GLY A 316 2.64 -11.79 6.55
C GLY A 316 2.02 -10.78 5.59
N ARG A 317 2.86 -10.01 4.87
CA ARG A 317 2.41 -9.07 3.83
C ARG A 317 1.95 -9.86 2.60
N ARG A 318 0.64 -9.87 2.43
CA ARG A 318 -0.06 -10.83 1.57
C ARG A 318 0.06 -10.51 0.07
N PRO A 319 -0.11 -11.51 -0.85
CA PRO A 319 -0.15 -11.29 -2.29
C PRO A 319 -1.51 -10.70 -2.73
N SER A 320 -1.85 -9.52 -2.21
CA SER A 320 -3.09 -8.78 -2.51
C SER A 320 -2.91 -7.73 -3.59
N THR A 321 -1.77 -7.72 -4.29
CA THR A 321 -1.48 -6.84 -5.42
C THR A 321 -1.43 -7.62 -6.73
N SER A 322 -1.72 -6.97 -7.86
CA SER A 322 -1.68 -7.53 -9.21
C SER A 322 -2.57 -8.78 -9.37
N GLY A 323 -3.76 -8.73 -8.78
CA GLY A 323 -4.77 -9.79 -8.93
C GLY A 323 -5.47 -9.76 -10.29
N PRO A 324 -6.21 -10.84 -10.66
CA PRO A 324 -6.98 -10.87 -11.88
C PRO A 324 -8.12 -9.81 -11.85
N PRO A 325 -8.50 -9.17 -12.98
CA PRO A 325 -8.01 -9.38 -14.34
C PRO A 325 -6.84 -8.48 -14.74
N MET A 326 -6.18 -7.78 -13.81
CA MET A 326 -5.11 -6.80 -14.09
C MET A 326 -3.91 -7.40 -14.83
N ASN A 327 -3.74 -8.71 -14.76
CA ASN A 327 -2.65 -9.45 -15.41
C ASN A 327 -2.69 -9.39 -16.95
N TYR A 328 -3.85 -9.10 -17.57
CA TYR A 328 -3.95 -9.09 -19.04
C TYR A 328 -3.16 -7.94 -19.66
N ARG A 329 -3.30 -6.73 -19.13
CA ARG A 329 -2.59 -5.53 -19.63
C ARG A 329 -1.07 -5.60 -19.46
N GLU A 330 -0.61 -6.32 -18.45
CA GLU A 330 0.82 -6.48 -18.15
C GLU A 330 1.45 -7.71 -18.82
N ASP A 331 0.65 -8.50 -19.55
CA ASP A 331 1.08 -9.80 -20.10
C ASP A 331 1.76 -10.69 -19.04
N GLU A 332 1.21 -10.71 -17.83
CA GLU A 332 1.70 -11.48 -16.69
C GLU A 332 0.77 -12.64 -16.33
N PRO A 333 1.27 -13.71 -15.69
CA PRO A 333 0.41 -14.69 -15.04
C PRO A 333 -0.41 -14.04 -13.91
N ARG A 334 -1.54 -14.65 -13.55
CA ARG A 334 -2.31 -14.25 -12.39
C ARG A 334 -1.45 -14.32 -11.13
N GLY A 335 -1.19 -13.17 -10.52
CA GLY A 335 -0.17 -13.04 -9.45
C GLY A 335 -0.72 -12.77 -8.05
N GLY A 336 -1.87 -12.10 -7.94
CA GLY A 336 -2.56 -11.82 -6.69
C GLY A 336 -3.71 -12.77 -6.41
N THR A 337 -4.19 -12.82 -5.17
CA THR A 337 -5.31 -13.70 -4.78
C THR A 337 -6.69 -13.05 -4.91
N PRO A 338 -6.94 -11.78 -4.49
CA PRO A 338 -8.22 -11.13 -4.70
C PRO A 338 -8.38 -10.62 -6.14
N SER A 339 -9.60 -10.27 -6.53
CA SER A 339 -9.83 -9.49 -7.73
C SER A 339 -9.07 -8.16 -7.65
N GLY A 340 -8.14 -7.91 -8.57
CA GLY A 340 -7.37 -6.66 -8.63
C GLY A 340 -8.23 -5.45 -9.01
N ALA A 341 -9.42 -5.67 -9.56
CA ALA A 341 -10.39 -4.62 -9.80
C ALA A 341 -11.09 -4.12 -8.52
N LEU A 342 -11.04 -4.90 -7.44
CA LEU A 342 -11.66 -4.60 -6.16
C LEU A 342 -10.64 -4.34 -5.05
N ILE A 343 -9.56 -5.13 -5.03
CA ILE A 343 -8.50 -5.04 -4.05
C ILE A 343 -7.16 -5.21 -4.77
N ASP A 344 -6.42 -4.14 -4.87
CA ASP A 344 -5.03 -4.11 -5.31
C ASP A 344 -4.25 -3.20 -4.35
N PHE A 345 -3.96 -3.76 -3.18
CA PHE A 345 -3.43 -3.06 -2.03
C PHE A 345 -2.54 -3.97 -1.18
N GLN A 346 -1.59 -3.38 -0.47
CA GLN A 346 -0.67 -4.12 0.40
C GLN A 346 -1.28 -4.27 1.79
N PHE A 347 -1.55 -5.50 2.20
CA PHE A 347 -2.06 -5.82 3.53
C PHE A 347 -1.12 -6.75 4.29
N ASP A 348 -0.89 -6.43 5.55
CA ASP A 348 -0.32 -7.34 6.52
C ASP A 348 -1.44 -8.13 7.18
N GLY A 349 -1.34 -9.47 7.17
CA GLY A 349 -2.45 -10.27 7.66
C GLY A 349 -2.26 -11.78 7.56
N ILE A 350 -3.37 -12.47 7.77
CA ILE A 350 -3.47 -13.92 7.84
C ILE A 350 -4.50 -14.40 6.82
N THR A 351 -4.19 -15.47 6.10
CA THR A 351 -5.13 -16.16 5.24
C THR A 351 -5.18 -17.64 5.61
N ALA A 352 -6.36 -18.13 5.92
CA ALA A 352 -6.67 -19.55 5.96
C ALA A 352 -7.35 -19.93 4.65
N GLY A 353 -6.81 -20.91 3.93
CA GLY A 353 -7.36 -21.35 2.66
C GLY A 353 -7.56 -22.86 2.63
N TYR A 354 -8.56 -23.29 1.87
CA TYR A 354 -8.86 -24.69 1.64
C TYR A 354 -9.01 -24.98 0.15
N ARG A 355 -8.12 -25.80 -0.37
CA ARG A 355 -8.19 -26.30 -1.74
C ARG A 355 -9.11 -27.51 -1.79
N ILE A 356 -10.31 -27.28 -2.36
CA ILE A 356 -11.34 -28.32 -2.50
C ILE A 356 -10.92 -29.34 -3.56
N ASN A 357 -10.39 -28.84 -4.67
CA ASN A 357 -9.80 -29.62 -5.76
C ASN A 357 -8.83 -28.72 -6.56
N ASP A 358 -8.26 -29.22 -7.66
CA ASP A 358 -7.25 -28.49 -8.46
C ASP A 358 -7.79 -27.20 -9.10
N ARG A 359 -9.11 -27.00 -9.13
CA ARG A 359 -9.78 -25.87 -9.79
C ARG A 359 -10.56 -24.97 -8.84
N THR A 360 -10.80 -25.43 -7.61
CA THR A 360 -11.70 -24.77 -6.67
C THR A 360 -11.00 -24.54 -5.33
N GLU A 361 -10.94 -23.29 -4.90
CA GLU A 361 -10.23 -22.90 -3.70
C GLU A 361 -11.00 -21.80 -2.93
N LEU A 362 -11.17 -21.98 -1.62
CA LEU A 362 -11.78 -21.02 -0.71
C LEU A 362 -10.70 -20.41 0.19
N ARG A 363 -10.76 -19.09 0.41
CA ARG A 363 -9.85 -18.35 1.31
C ARG A 363 -10.63 -17.43 2.22
N ALA A 364 -10.31 -17.46 3.50
CA ALA A 364 -10.70 -16.46 4.49
C ALA A 364 -9.46 -15.63 4.85
N CYS A 365 -9.58 -14.32 4.80
CA CYS A 365 -8.48 -13.37 4.97
C CYS A 365 -8.79 -12.37 6.06
N TYR A 366 -7.83 -12.12 6.92
CA TYR A 366 -7.84 -11.06 7.92
C TYR A 366 -6.60 -10.20 7.75
N GLY A 367 -6.73 -8.88 7.87
CA GLY A 367 -5.62 -7.93 7.80
C GLY A 367 -5.84 -6.74 8.72
N VAL A 368 -4.75 -6.02 9.01
CA VAL A 368 -4.77 -4.76 9.75
C VAL A 368 -4.34 -3.66 8.79
N GLY A 369 -5.22 -2.68 8.57
CA GLY A 369 -4.96 -1.54 7.69
C GLY A 369 -4.34 -0.35 8.42
N TYR A 370 -4.68 -0.16 9.70
CA TYR A 370 -4.14 0.90 10.54
C TYR A 370 -4.06 0.44 11.98
N GLN A 371 -2.91 0.69 12.63
CA GLN A 371 -2.64 0.40 14.03
C GLN A 371 -2.42 1.70 14.78
N SER A 372 -3.39 2.12 15.58
CA SER A 372 -3.26 3.30 16.44
C SER A 372 -2.28 3.04 17.59
N GLY A 373 -1.49 4.05 17.93
CA GLY A 373 -0.59 4.03 19.08
C GLY A 373 0.78 3.39 18.85
N PHE A 374 1.02 2.70 17.72
CA PHE A 374 2.32 2.11 17.38
C PHE A 374 2.77 2.42 15.95
N GLY A 375 1.87 2.85 15.08
CA GLY A 375 2.21 3.30 13.74
C GLY A 375 2.61 4.79 13.74
N ASN A 376 3.51 5.18 12.85
CA ASN A 376 3.84 6.59 12.57
C ASN A 376 4.34 7.42 13.76
N GLY A 377 4.87 6.80 14.80
CA GLY A 377 5.41 7.51 15.96
C GLY A 377 4.43 7.87 17.08
N ASP A 378 3.17 7.43 17.01
CA ASP A 378 2.10 7.72 17.97
C ASP A 378 2.20 6.92 19.28
N ILE A 379 3.37 6.38 19.60
CA ILE A 379 3.62 5.58 20.83
C ILE A 379 3.26 6.34 22.09
N LEU A 380 3.42 7.66 22.09
CA LEU A 380 3.18 8.52 23.23
C LEU A 380 1.75 9.08 23.32
N GLU A 381 0.87 8.70 22.37
CA GLU A 381 -0.53 9.12 22.44
C GLU A 381 -1.24 8.49 23.64
N LEU A 382 -2.00 9.31 24.37
CA LEU A 382 -2.73 8.83 25.53
C LEU A 382 -3.75 7.76 25.11
N PRO A 383 -3.96 6.68 25.88
CA PRO A 383 -4.85 5.58 25.50
C PRO A 383 -6.29 6.01 25.17
N GLN A 384 -6.80 7.06 25.82
CA GLN A 384 -8.13 7.59 25.56
C GLN A 384 -8.24 8.38 24.25
N ASP A 385 -7.13 8.86 23.71
CA ASP A 385 -7.08 9.66 22.49
C ASP A 385 -6.80 8.80 21.25
N ARG A 386 -6.47 7.52 21.48
CA ARG A 386 -6.19 6.57 20.40
C ARG A 386 -7.45 6.21 19.62
N LEU A 387 -7.32 6.18 18.30
CA LEU A 387 -8.36 5.66 17.42
C LEU A 387 -8.49 4.13 17.55
N LYS A 388 -9.61 3.60 17.10
CA LYS A 388 -9.73 2.16 16.88
C LYS A 388 -8.88 1.75 15.69
N ASN A 389 -8.27 0.58 15.81
CA ASN A 389 -7.53 0.00 14.69
C ASN A 389 -8.47 -0.30 13.51
N THR A 390 -8.00 -0.03 12.30
CA THR A 390 -8.72 -0.43 11.09
C THR A 390 -8.44 -1.90 10.81
N HIS A 391 -9.48 -2.72 10.84
CA HIS A 391 -9.40 -4.15 10.53
C HIS A 391 -10.04 -4.44 9.18
N PHE A 392 -9.49 -5.41 8.48
CA PHE A 392 -9.99 -5.88 7.21
C PHE A 392 -10.30 -7.39 7.30
N LEU A 393 -11.54 -7.77 7.05
CA LEU A 393 -11.99 -9.15 6.99
C LEU A 393 -12.59 -9.43 5.63
N GLY A 394 -12.18 -10.51 4.99
CA GLY A 394 -12.69 -10.86 3.68
C GLY A 394 -12.38 -12.27 3.28
N GLY A 395 -12.71 -12.60 2.04
CA GLY A 395 -12.41 -13.89 1.45
C GLY A 395 -12.56 -13.89 -0.05
N ASN A 396 -11.98 -14.92 -0.65
CA ASN A 396 -12.11 -15.20 -2.07
C ASN A 396 -12.58 -16.65 -2.25
N PHE A 397 -13.43 -16.84 -3.20
CA PHE A 397 -13.83 -18.15 -3.67
C PHE A 397 -13.48 -18.27 -5.15
N ASP A 398 -12.38 -18.97 -5.47
CA ASP A 398 -12.10 -19.42 -6.82
C ASP A 398 -13.05 -20.56 -7.15
N ILE A 399 -14.18 -20.22 -7.76
CA ILE A 399 -15.24 -21.19 -8.11
C ILE A 399 -14.71 -22.12 -9.20
N TYR A 400 -13.99 -21.54 -10.16
CA TYR A 400 -13.35 -22.29 -11.22
C TYR A 400 -12.04 -21.63 -11.63
N ASN A 401 -10.95 -22.36 -11.60
CA ASN A 401 -9.62 -21.89 -11.97
C ASN A 401 -8.93 -22.91 -12.88
N SER A 402 -8.75 -22.54 -14.14
CA SER A 402 -7.98 -23.28 -15.14
C SER A 402 -7.11 -22.31 -15.94
N GLU A 403 -6.29 -22.83 -16.84
CA GLU A 403 -5.50 -21.99 -17.74
C GLU A 403 -6.37 -21.10 -18.63
N LYS A 404 -7.51 -21.63 -19.12
CA LYS A 404 -8.41 -20.93 -20.05
C LYS A 404 -9.53 -20.17 -19.38
N THR A 405 -10.03 -20.64 -18.24
CA THR A 405 -11.23 -20.08 -17.59
C THR A 405 -10.97 -19.81 -16.14
N PHE A 406 -11.39 -18.65 -15.69
CA PHE A 406 -11.32 -18.25 -14.29
C PHE A 406 -12.62 -17.58 -13.86
N LEU A 407 -13.18 -18.03 -12.74
CA LEU A 407 -14.35 -17.42 -12.10
C LEU A 407 -14.08 -17.30 -10.62
N GLN A 408 -14.14 -16.08 -10.09
CA GLN A 408 -13.87 -15.76 -8.69
C GLN A 408 -14.94 -14.85 -8.13
N LEU A 409 -15.36 -15.14 -6.89
CA LEU A 409 -16.10 -14.24 -6.01
C LEU A 409 -15.13 -13.70 -4.94
N THR A 410 -15.14 -12.38 -4.72
CA THR A 410 -14.41 -11.71 -3.63
C THR A 410 -15.38 -10.93 -2.77
N ILE A 411 -15.31 -11.08 -1.45
CA ILE A 411 -16.10 -10.34 -0.47
C ILE A 411 -15.18 -9.82 0.60
N ALA A 412 -15.35 -8.56 1.00
CA ALA A 412 -14.54 -7.98 2.06
C ALA A 412 -15.28 -6.86 2.80
N ARG A 413 -14.85 -6.61 4.04
CA ARG A 413 -15.28 -5.47 4.85
C ARG A 413 -14.09 -4.88 5.57
N ALA A 414 -13.91 -3.57 5.43
CA ALA A 414 -13.04 -2.77 6.27
C ALA A 414 -13.85 -2.17 7.42
N PHE A 415 -13.38 -2.36 8.64
CA PHE A 415 -14.01 -1.86 9.87
C PHE A 415 -13.20 -0.68 10.41
N ASP A 416 -13.89 0.28 11.04
CA ASP A 416 -13.29 1.43 11.70
C ASP A 416 -12.29 2.18 10.79
N VAL A 417 -12.69 2.37 9.52
CA VAL A 417 -11.88 3.07 8.53
C VAL A 417 -11.63 4.49 9.01
N THR A 418 -10.37 4.93 8.95
CA THR A 418 -9.96 6.25 9.41
C THR A 418 -10.15 7.32 8.34
N ASP A 419 -9.97 8.58 8.72
CA ASP A 419 -9.90 9.72 7.80
C ASP A 419 -8.57 9.78 7.01
N GLY A 420 -7.69 8.83 7.16
CA GLY A 420 -6.70 8.32 6.22
C GLY A 420 -5.57 9.24 5.78
N PHE A 421 -5.32 10.36 6.45
CA PHE A 421 -4.26 11.24 6.01
C PHE A 421 -2.92 10.94 6.67
N ASN A 422 -1.95 10.57 5.82
CA ASN A 422 -0.54 10.62 6.13
C ASN A 422 0.10 11.75 5.31
N GLY A 423 0.35 12.88 5.93
CA GLY A 423 1.08 13.98 5.29
C GLY A 423 0.80 15.33 5.91
N LEU A 424 1.82 16.16 5.95
CA LEU A 424 1.73 17.56 6.29
C LEU A 424 1.73 18.36 4.99
N THR A 425 0.62 19.04 4.68
CA THR A 425 0.59 20.05 3.63
C THR A 425 0.48 21.41 4.30
N VAL A 426 1.49 22.22 4.13
CA VAL A 426 1.51 23.62 4.57
C VAL A 426 1.22 24.47 3.34
N MET A 427 0.00 24.97 3.22
CA MET A 427 -0.36 25.90 2.15
C MET A 427 -0.05 27.31 2.61
N THR A 428 1.09 27.84 2.24
CA THR A 428 1.53 29.19 2.59
C THR A 428 1.26 30.20 1.50
N ASN A 429 1.09 29.77 0.27
CA ASN A 429 0.97 30.63 -0.89
C ASN A 429 -0.26 30.26 -1.73
N ASN A 430 -0.82 31.26 -2.39
CA ASN A 430 -1.78 31.02 -3.46
C ASN A 430 -1.07 30.26 -4.60
N PRO A 431 -1.48 29.04 -4.95
CA PRO A 431 -0.82 28.26 -5.99
C PRO A 431 -0.88 28.92 -7.37
N LEU A 432 -1.83 29.86 -7.60
CA LEU A 432 -1.98 30.55 -8.88
C LEU A 432 -1.20 31.86 -8.95
N THR A 433 -1.09 32.62 -7.85
CA THR A 433 -0.46 33.92 -7.83
C THR A 433 0.88 33.94 -7.11
N GLY A 434 1.20 32.91 -6.34
CA GLY A 434 2.38 32.87 -5.48
C GLY A 434 2.29 33.72 -4.22
N ASP A 435 1.17 34.44 -4.04
CA ASP A 435 0.98 35.34 -2.90
C ASP A 435 0.78 34.56 -1.59
N VAL A 436 1.30 35.09 -0.50
CA VAL A 436 1.07 34.54 0.84
C VAL A 436 -0.40 34.69 1.23
N ILE A 437 -1.10 33.58 1.47
CA ILE A 437 -2.56 33.56 1.74
C ILE A 437 -2.88 33.76 3.24
N GLY A 438 -1.91 34.06 4.08
CA GLY A 438 -2.07 34.18 5.53
C GLY A 438 -1.58 32.96 6.30
N ALA A 439 -2.18 32.66 7.45
CA ALA A 439 -1.73 31.55 8.27
C ALA A 439 -1.77 30.21 7.51
N PRO A 440 -0.71 29.39 7.57
CA PRO A 440 -0.67 28.14 6.87
C PRO A 440 -1.76 27.19 7.36
N VAL A 441 -2.42 26.52 6.43
CA VAL A 441 -3.30 25.39 6.76
C VAL A 441 -2.42 24.18 6.96
N VAL A 442 -2.38 23.67 8.18
CA VAL A 442 -1.64 22.46 8.52
C VAL A 442 -2.57 21.27 8.37
N MET A 443 -2.34 20.43 7.36
CA MET A 443 -3.00 19.14 7.25
C MET A 443 -2.23 18.12 8.11
N ARG A 444 -2.98 17.30 8.87
CA ARG A 444 -2.38 16.39 9.85
C ARG A 444 -1.59 15.26 9.24
N TYR A 445 -0.59 14.82 10.00
CA TYR A 445 0.23 13.65 9.68
C TYR A 445 -0.45 12.33 10.01
N THR A 446 -1.36 12.32 10.99
CA THR A 446 -2.00 11.12 11.51
C THR A 446 -3.51 11.19 11.34
N PRO A 447 -4.19 10.05 11.19
CA PRO A 447 -5.63 9.99 11.22
C PRO A 447 -6.18 10.56 12.52
N SER A 448 -7.37 11.18 12.46
CA SER A 448 -7.97 11.85 13.62
C SER A 448 -9.33 11.29 14.01
N ALA A 449 -9.93 10.48 13.16
CA ALA A 449 -11.25 9.92 13.41
C ALA A 449 -11.44 8.59 12.67
N ASN A 450 -12.20 7.70 13.27
CA ASN A 450 -12.77 6.56 12.58
C ASN A 450 -14.11 6.99 11.98
N LEU A 451 -14.29 6.80 10.67
CA LEU A 451 -15.45 7.30 9.91
C LEU A 451 -16.54 6.26 9.69
N GLY A 452 -16.25 4.98 9.91
CA GLY A 452 -17.22 3.90 9.70
C GLY A 452 -16.63 2.68 9.02
N ALA A 453 -17.42 2.00 8.19
CA ALA A 453 -17.03 0.76 7.53
C ALA A 453 -17.27 0.81 6.02
N ILE A 454 -16.49 0.02 5.26
CA ILE A 454 -16.64 -0.14 3.81
C ILE A 454 -16.86 -1.62 3.50
N ASN A 455 -17.95 -1.93 2.79
CA ASN A 455 -18.23 -3.27 2.28
C ASN A 455 -17.83 -3.36 0.81
N LEU A 456 -17.26 -4.49 0.41
CA LEU A 456 -16.82 -4.75 -0.96
C LEU A 456 -17.30 -6.14 -1.40
N ILE A 457 -17.86 -6.23 -2.61
CA ILE A 457 -18.23 -7.49 -3.25
C ILE A 457 -17.84 -7.40 -4.73
N GLY A 458 -17.20 -8.42 -5.27
CA GLY A 458 -16.82 -8.45 -6.68
C GLY A 458 -16.85 -9.85 -7.26
N VAL A 459 -17.29 -9.95 -8.51
CA VAL A 459 -17.24 -11.16 -9.32
C VAL A 459 -16.35 -10.88 -10.51
N ASN A 460 -15.39 -11.77 -10.76
CA ASN A 460 -14.50 -11.69 -11.90
C ASN A 460 -14.60 -12.99 -12.71
N PHE A 461 -14.91 -12.85 -13.99
CA PHE A 461 -14.92 -13.94 -14.96
C PHE A 461 -13.96 -13.64 -16.11
N SER A 462 -13.13 -14.60 -16.47
CA SER A 462 -12.30 -14.50 -17.68
C SER A 462 -12.24 -15.83 -18.43
N HIS A 463 -12.14 -15.73 -19.76
CA HIS A 463 -12.05 -16.90 -20.63
C HIS A 463 -11.21 -16.62 -21.88
N SER A 464 -10.46 -17.64 -22.32
CA SER A 464 -9.67 -17.62 -23.56
C SER A 464 -10.37 -18.41 -24.67
N PHE A 465 -10.83 -17.71 -25.69
CA PHE A 465 -11.48 -18.26 -26.90
C PHE A 465 -10.46 -18.36 -28.05
N GLY A 466 -9.61 -19.38 -28.01
CA GLY A 466 -8.53 -19.49 -28.99
C GLY A 466 -7.55 -18.31 -28.89
N PRO A 467 -7.43 -17.44 -29.90
CA PRO A 467 -6.53 -16.29 -29.86
C PRO A 467 -7.09 -15.08 -29.08
N VAL A 468 -8.33 -15.14 -28.62
CA VAL A 468 -8.99 -14.04 -27.92
C VAL A 468 -9.12 -14.35 -26.44
N ASP A 469 -8.56 -13.49 -25.60
CA ASP A 469 -8.83 -13.48 -24.18
C ASP A 469 -9.86 -12.39 -23.87
N ALA A 470 -10.85 -12.71 -23.04
CA ALA A 470 -11.86 -11.76 -22.61
C ALA A 470 -12.12 -11.87 -21.12
N PHE A 471 -12.48 -10.76 -20.47
CA PHE A 471 -12.88 -10.75 -19.07
C PHE A 471 -13.99 -9.74 -18.81
N ILE A 472 -14.73 -10.00 -17.74
CA ILE A 472 -15.69 -9.09 -17.13
C ILE A 472 -15.60 -9.17 -15.62
N SER A 473 -15.57 -8.01 -14.96
CA SER A 473 -15.61 -7.89 -13.50
C SER A 473 -16.72 -6.92 -13.12
N GLY A 474 -17.66 -7.38 -12.30
CA GLY A 474 -18.72 -6.57 -11.70
C GLY A 474 -18.45 -6.40 -10.22
N ASN A 475 -18.48 -5.16 -9.71
CA ASN A 475 -18.04 -4.84 -8.37
C ASN A 475 -19.00 -3.88 -7.68
N TYR A 476 -19.15 -4.04 -6.37
CA TYR A 476 -19.98 -3.23 -5.48
C TYR A 476 -19.14 -2.73 -4.31
N SER A 477 -19.37 -1.47 -3.91
CA SER A 477 -18.87 -0.89 -2.67
C SER A 477 -20.01 -0.25 -1.88
N GLY A 478 -20.02 -0.47 -0.57
CA GLY A 478 -21.00 0.14 0.33
C GLY A 478 -20.32 0.93 1.42
N LEU A 479 -20.46 2.26 1.41
CA LEU A 479 -19.99 3.15 2.47
C LEU A 479 -21.00 3.15 3.61
N ARG A 480 -20.55 2.83 4.83
CA ARG A 480 -21.38 2.70 6.04
C ARG A 480 -20.81 3.59 7.13
N PRO A 481 -21.12 4.90 7.10
CA PRO A 481 -20.59 5.89 8.05
C PRO A 481 -21.13 5.65 9.46
N ASN A 482 -20.37 6.12 10.45
CA ASN A 482 -20.75 6.10 11.86
C ASN A 482 -21.26 7.46 12.39
N GLY A 483 -21.53 8.43 11.49
CA GLY A 483 -22.01 9.77 11.85
C GLY A 483 -20.92 10.79 12.13
N ILE A 484 -19.63 10.40 12.08
CA ILE A 484 -18.51 11.30 12.33
C ILE A 484 -18.08 12.01 11.04
N THR A 485 -17.81 13.32 11.13
CA THR A 485 -17.16 14.11 10.09
C THR A 485 -15.95 14.85 10.64
N THR A 486 -14.97 15.08 9.79
CA THR A 486 -13.76 15.88 10.04
C THR A 486 -13.78 17.14 9.16
N PRO A 487 -12.83 18.05 9.29
CA PRO A 487 -12.70 19.21 8.39
C PRO A 487 -12.62 18.83 6.91
N PHE A 488 -12.24 17.60 6.60
CA PHE A 488 -12.13 17.08 5.23
C PHE A 488 -13.39 16.32 4.77
N GLY A 489 -14.34 16.11 5.67
CA GLY A 489 -15.57 15.36 5.43
C GLY A 489 -15.69 14.10 6.29
N GLY A 490 -16.79 13.40 6.09
CA GLY A 490 -17.02 12.06 6.62
C GLY A 490 -16.87 11.00 5.53
N LEU A 491 -17.26 9.77 5.83
CA LEU A 491 -17.25 8.68 4.86
C LEU A 491 -18.32 8.96 3.77
N GLY A 492 -17.85 9.41 2.59
CA GLY A 492 -18.69 9.78 1.46
C GLY A 492 -19.58 11.02 1.66
N SER A 493 -19.30 11.87 2.64
CA SER A 493 -20.10 13.06 2.97
C SER A 493 -19.23 14.28 3.23
N ASP A 494 -19.80 15.47 3.02
CA ASP A 494 -19.11 16.73 3.26
C ASP A 494 -18.95 17.04 4.76
N PRO A 495 -18.03 17.96 5.15
CA PRO A 495 -17.73 18.27 6.53
C PRO A 495 -18.93 18.62 7.42
N PHE A 496 -19.88 19.39 6.86
CA PHE A 496 -21.05 19.91 7.58
C PHE A 496 -22.32 19.08 7.35
N GLU A 497 -22.25 18.03 6.54
CA GLU A 497 -23.38 17.12 6.30
C GLU A 497 -23.49 16.03 7.38
N THR A 498 -24.69 15.52 7.59
CA THR A 498 -24.88 14.29 8.35
C THR A 498 -24.58 13.10 7.45
N PRO A 499 -23.56 12.29 7.76
CA PRO A 499 -23.21 11.16 6.92
C PRO A 499 -24.33 10.12 6.81
N THR A 500 -24.59 9.66 5.59
CA THR A 500 -25.59 8.65 5.27
C THR A 500 -24.93 7.48 4.51
N ASN A 501 -25.62 6.33 4.48
CA ASN A 501 -25.16 5.19 3.72
C ASN A 501 -25.18 5.48 2.21
N HIS A 502 -24.11 5.09 1.53
CA HIS A 502 -24.00 5.20 0.08
C HIS A 502 -23.53 3.90 -0.53
N ASP A 503 -24.04 3.62 -1.72
CA ASP A 503 -23.70 2.44 -2.50
C ASP A 503 -23.08 2.87 -3.84
N GLY A 504 -22.02 2.18 -4.23
CA GLY A 504 -21.30 2.39 -5.48
C GLY A 504 -21.14 1.07 -6.24
N GLY A 505 -21.03 1.17 -7.56
CA GLY A 505 -20.80 0.04 -8.42
C GLY A 505 -19.76 0.35 -9.50
N MET A 506 -19.07 -0.69 -9.95
CA MET A 506 -18.13 -0.59 -11.06
C MET A 506 -18.20 -1.82 -11.94
N VAL A 507 -18.15 -1.60 -13.24
CA VAL A 507 -17.99 -2.65 -14.25
C VAL A 507 -16.66 -2.46 -14.96
N TYR A 508 -15.89 -3.54 -15.12
CA TYR A 508 -14.61 -3.55 -15.82
C TYR A 508 -14.60 -4.71 -16.80
N VAL A 509 -14.38 -4.41 -18.07
CA VAL A 509 -14.37 -5.38 -19.16
C VAL A 509 -13.11 -5.20 -20.00
N GLY A 510 -12.63 -6.28 -20.57
CA GLY A 510 -11.50 -6.22 -21.49
C GLY A 510 -11.48 -7.38 -22.47
N VAL A 511 -10.87 -7.11 -23.62
CA VAL A 511 -10.61 -8.07 -24.68
C VAL A 511 -9.17 -7.92 -25.14
N ARG A 512 -8.47 -9.05 -25.32
CA ARG A 512 -7.10 -9.08 -25.83
C ARG A 512 -7.01 -10.10 -26.95
N TYR A 513 -6.53 -9.67 -28.12
CA TYR A 513 -6.27 -10.52 -29.27
C TYR A 513 -4.78 -10.88 -29.35
N ASN A 514 -4.48 -12.16 -29.26
CA ASN A 514 -3.13 -12.71 -29.38
C ASN A 514 -2.91 -13.08 -30.86
N LEU A 515 -2.02 -12.38 -31.56
CA LEU A 515 -1.81 -12.51 -32.99
C LEU A 515 -1.26 -13.91 -33.35
N PRO A 516 -2.03 -14.79 -34.02
CA PRO A 516 -1.59 -16.17 -34.29
C PRO A 516 -0.38 -16.26 -35.23
N GLN A 517 -0.23 -15.30 -36.15
CA GLN A 517 0.82 -15.28 -37.18
C GLN A 517 2.24 -15.20 -36.59
N ASN A 518 2.38 -14.79 -35.34
CA ASN A 518 3.66 -14.75 -34.64
C ASN A 518 3.64 -15.47 -33.27
N ASP A 519 2.87 -16.53 -33.16
CA ASP A 519 2.73 -17.36 -31.96
C ASP A 519 2.26 -16.56 -30.73
N GLY A 520 1.42 -15.54 -30.95
CA GLY A 520 0.92 -14.69 -29.87
C GLY A 520 1.99 -13.77 -29.23
N ARG A 521 3.11 -13.53 -29.92
CA ARG A 521 4.12 -12.57 -29.43
C ARG A 521 3.64 -11.14 -29.47
N THR A 522 2.75 -10.80 -30.43
CA THR A 522 2.06 -9.50 -30.48
C THR A 522 0.65 -9.67 -29.98
N LYS A 523 0.24 -8.79 -29.10
CA LYS A 523 -1.10 -8.77 -28.51
C LYS A 523 -1.68 -7.38 -28.60
N PHE A 524 -2.96 -7.30 -28.93
CA PHE A 524 -3.74 -6.07 -28.98
C PHE A 524 -4.79 -6.16 -27.89
N GLY A 525 -4.83 -5.20 -26.97
CA GLY A 525 -5.80 -5.15 -25.90
C GLY A 525 -6.65 -3.90 -25.93
N PHE A 526 -7.90 -4.05 -25.52
CA PHE A 526 -8.81 -2.96 -25.21
C PHE A 526 -9.50 -3.26 -23.90
N GLU A 527 -9.52 -2.27 -23.00
CA GLU A 527 -10.15 -2.38 -21.71
C GLU A 527 -11.01 -1.14 -21.43
N PHE A 528 -12.12 -1.34 -20.76
CA PHE A 528 -13.04 -0.29 -20.36
C PHE A 528 -13.50 -0.53 -18.94
N ASN A 529 -13.53 0.52 -18.12
CA ASN A 529 -14.23 0.49 -16.84
C ASN A 529 -15.10 1.72 -16.63
N HIS A 530 -16.17 1.53 -15.88
CA HIS A 530 -17.08 2.57 -15.42
C HIS A 530 -17.32 2.42 -13.92
N GLY A 531 -17.05 3.49 -13.17
CA GLY A 531 -17.38 3.59 -11.74
C GLY A 531 -18.46 4.65 -11.49
N SER A 532 -19.43 4.31 -10.65
CA SER A 532 -20.53 5.19 -10.27
C SER A 532 -20.10 6.28 -9.27
N LYS A 533 -21.01 7.19 -8.90
CA LYS A 533 -20.77 8.36 -8.03
C LYS A 533 -20.07 8.01 -6.71
N TYR A 534 -20.53 6.98 -5.99
CA TYR A 534 -19.98 6.58 -4.68
C TYR A 534 -19.08 5.36 -4.77
N TRP A 535 -18.59 5.03 -5.97
CA TRP A 535 -17.66 3.94 -6.14
C TRP A 535 -16.35 4.20 -5.39
N PHE A 536 -15.89 3.19 -4.66
CA PHE A 536 -14.60 3.15 -4.00
C PHE A 536 -14.09 1.70 -3.93
N ASN A 537 -12.80 1.51 -4.14
CA ASN A 537 -12.11 0.25 -3.91
C ASN A 537 -10.73 0.48 -3.27
N PHE A 538 -10.08 -0.58 -2.83
CA PHE A 538 -8.70 -0.51 -2.36
C PHE A 538 -7.76 -0.89 -3.51
N ALA A 539 -7.45 0.06 -4.39
CA ALA A 539 -6.66 -0.17 -5.61
C ALA A 539 -5.39 0.69 -5.70
N GLN A 540 -4.91 1.21 -4.59
CA GLN A 540 -3.79 2.16 -4.55
C GLN A 540 -2.44 1.57 -4.98
N ALA A 541 -2.32 0.24 -5.04
CA ALA A 541 -1.15 -0.43 -5.57
C ALA A 541 -1.21 -0.72 -7.07
N GLN A 542 -2.30 -0.33 -7.76
CA GLN A 542 -2.36 -0.39 -9.21
C GLN A 542 -1.30 0.51 -9.84
N ASP A 543 -0.70 0.00 -10.88
CA ASP A 543 0.40 0.61 -11.60
C ASP A 543 -0.13 1.58 -12.68
N ASP A 544 -0.82 2.61 -12.22
CA ASP A 544 -1.40 3.65 -13.06
C ASP A 544 -0.91 5.02 -12.56
N ILE A 545 -0.12 5.73 -13.37
CA ILE A 545 0.54 6.98 -12.97
C ILE A 545 -0.47 8.09 -12.66
N ILE A 546 -1.51 8.25 -13.50
CA ILE A 546 -2.51 9.30 -13.29
C ILE A 546 -3.34 8.99 -12.05
N ALA A 547 -3.96 7.81 -12.02
CA ALA A 547 -4.75 7.29 -10.90
C ALA A 547 -5.08 5.81 -11.14
N PRO A 548 -5.32 5.00 -10.10
CA PRO A 548 -5.82 3.64 -10.27
C PRO A 548 -7.09 3.63 -11.13
N LYS A 549 -6.99 3.08 -12.34
CA LYS A 549 -8.09 3.15 -13.31
C LYS A 549 -9.39 2.54 -12.78
N THR A 550 -9.29 1.46 -12.00
CA THR A 550 -10.49 0.79 -11.46
C THR A 550 -11.13 1.53 -10.29
N ASN A 551 -10.49 2.58 -9.76
CA ASN A 551 -11.06 3.43 -8.70
C ASN A 551 -11.64 4.75 -9.24
N THR A 552 -11.79 4.87 -10.54
CA THR A 552 -12.30 6.08 -11.19
C THR A 552 -13.82 6.18 -11.07
N ARG A 553 -14.32 7.35 -10.67
CA ARG A 553 -15.75 7.74 -10.69
C ARG A 553 -16.10 8.38 -12.02
N GLY A 554 -16.33 7.55 -13.02
CA GLY A 554 -16.48 7.93 -14.43
C GLY A 554 -16.06 6.78 -15.32
N ASN A 555 -15.49 7.10 -16.49
CA ASN A 555 -15.11 6.11 -17.49
C ASN A 555 -13.59 6.12 -17.71
N VAL A 556 -13.01 4.94 -17.90
CA VAL A 556 -11.63 4.80 -18.35
C VAL A 556 -11.58 3.86 -19.56
N TYR A 557 -10.87 4.29 -20.57
CA TYR A 557 -10.59 3.51 -21.78
C TYR A 557 -9.08 3.28 -21.85
N GLU A 558 -8.68 2.04 -22.05
CA GLU A 558 -7.29 1.66 -22.27
C GLU A 558 -7.17 0.86 -23.57
N THR A 559 -6.19 1.21 -24.40
CA THR A 559 -5.84 0.45 -25.59
C THR A 559 -4.35 0.23 -25.58
N TYR A 560 -3.92 -1.01 -25.72
CA TYR A 560 -2.50 -1.33 -25.68
C TYR A 560 -2.08 -2.35 -26.75
N ILE A 561 -0.81 -2.26 -27.12
CA ILE A 561 -0.12 -3.25 -27.94
C ILE A 561 1.09 -3.73 -27.12
N THR A 562 1.20 -5.04 -26.92
CA THR A 562 2.41 -5.65 -26.37
C THR A 562 3.10 -6.49 -27.45
N HIS A 563 4.41 -6.39 -27.54
CA HIS A 563 5.20 -7.20 -28.45
C HIS A 563 6.39 -7.83 -27.73
N ARG A 564 6.46 -9.16 -27.74
CA ARG A 564 7.55 -9.92 -27.16
C ARG A 564 8.64 -10.15 -28.18
N ILE A 565 9.73 -9.37 -28.10
CA ILE A 565 10.89 -9.47 -29.00
C ILE A 565 11.64 -10.78 -28.73
N LYS A 566 11.89 -11.08 -27.43
CA LYS A 566 12.48 -12.32 -26.93
C LYS A 566 11.66 -12.82 -25.76
N SER A 567 11.88 -14.06 -25.32
CA SER A 567 11.13 -14.68 -24.21
C SER A 567 11.04 -13.81 -22.94
N ARG A 568 12.02 -12.94 -22.73
CA ARG A 568 12.16 -12.11 -21.52
C ARG A 568 12.17 -10.60 -21.80
N PHE A 569 11.99 -10.16 -23.05
CA PHE A 569 12.02 -8.76 -23.42
C PHE A 569 10.74 -8.37 -24.16
N ILE A 570 9.98 -7.43 -23.58
CA ILE A 570 8.63 -7.04 -24.00
C ILE A 570 8.62 -5.53 -24.23
N LEU A 571 8.06 -5.10 -25.35
CA LEU A 571 7.67 -3.72 -25.61
C LEU A 571 6.17 -3.57 -25.39
N LYS A 572 5.74 -2.43 -24.83
CA LYS A 572 4.33 -2.04 -24.67
C LYS A 572 4.14 -0.62 -25.17
N LEU A 573 3.16 -0.43 -26.05
CA LEU A 573 2.59 0.88 -26.36
C LEU A 573 1.20 0.91 -25.75
N ASP A 574 0.91 1.93 -24.94
CA ASP A 574 -0.29 2.02 -24.13
C ASP A 574 -0.90 3.42 -24.20
N TYR A 575 -2.21 3.49 -24.42
CA TYR A 575 -2.98 4.70 -24.39
C TYR A 575 -4.14 4.57 -23.39
N LEU A 576 -4.15 5.42 -22.37
CA LEU A 576 -5.22 5.53 -21.38
C LEU A 576 -5.94 6.86 -21.54
N LYS A 577 -7.27 6.83 -21.39
CA LYS A 577 -8.12 8.02 -21.34
C LYS A 577 -9.10 7.91 -20.18
N TYR A 578 -9.02 8.87 -19.29
CA TYR A 578 -9.92 9.05 -18.15
C TYR A 578 -10.94 10.14 -18.45
N LEU A 579 -12.20 9.88 -18.14
CA LEU A 579 -13.31 10.82 -18.14
C LEU A 579 -13.97 10.78 -16.77
N TYR A 580 -13.69 11.75 -15.93
CA TYR A 580 -14.19 11.80 -14.57
C TYR A 580 -15.53 12.53 -14.54
N ASN A 581 -16.58 11.86 -14.07
CA ASN A 581 -17.89 12.47 -13.88
C ASN A 581 -17.99 13.12 -12.50
N TYR A 582 -17.26 12.58 -11.52
CA TYR A 582 -17.29 13.04 -10.14
C TYR A 582 -15.89 13.15 -9.56
N SER A 583 -15.73 14.11 -8.65
CA SER A 583 -14.50 14.30 -7.88
C SER A 583 -14.25 13.15 -6.88
N GLY A 584 -13.05 13.12 -6.30
CA GLY A 584 -12.70 12.22 -5.21
C GLY A 584 -12.55 10.76 -5.64
N SER A 585 -12.23 10.46 -6.91
CA SER A 585 -11.82 9.12 -7.35
C SER A 585 -10.64 8.65 -6.49
N GLY A 586 -10.77 7.46 -5.88
CA GLY A 586 -9.74 6.94 -4.95
C GLY A 586 -9.86 7.43 -3.52
N TRP A 587 -10.81 8.33 -3.21
CA TRP A 587 -11.04 8.83 -1.86
C TRP A 587 -12.35 8.30 -1.28
N HIS A 588 -12.30 7.91 -0.02
CA HIS A 588 -13.49 7.52 0.74
C HIS A 588 -14.07 8.67 1.58
N ILE A 589 -13.34 9.81 1.66
CA ILE A 589 -13.68 10.99 2.45
C ILE A 589 -14.29 12.05 1.52
N GLY A 590 -15.28 12.78 2.04
CA GLY A 590 -15.96 13.84 1.29
C GLY A 590 -17.02 13.32 0.32
N ALA A 591 -18.00 14.13 0.03
CA ALA A 591 -19.04 13.83 -0.96
C ALA A 591 -18.50 14.00 -2.39
N PRO A 592 -18.71 13.04 -3.30
CA PRO A 592 -18.35 13.21 -4.69
C PRO A 592 -19.15 14.32 -5.36
N LYS A 593 -18.47 15.29 -5.94
CA LYS A 593 -19.07 16.44 -6.65
C LYS A 593 -19.10 16.18 -8.16
N SER A 594 -20.20 16.56 -8.83
CA SER A 594 -20.24 16.59 -10.30
C SER A 594 -19.21 17.59 -10.83
N LEU A 595 -18.48 17.18 -11.87
CA LEU A 595 -17.47 18.03 -12.52
C LEU A 595 -18.02 18.84 -13.71
N ASP A 596 -19.31 18.65 -14.06
CA ASP A 596 -20.00 19.41 -15.12
C ASP A 596 -20.30 20.86 -14.73
N ALA A 597 -20.37 21.16 -13.43
CA ALA A 597 -20.55 22.49 -12.88
C ALA A 597 -19.33 22.86 -12.05
N ALA A 598 -19.04 24.13 -11.82
CA ALA A 598 -17.94 24.54 -10.94
C ALA A 598 -18.20 24.09 -9.49
N PRO A 599 -17.64 22.95 -9.02
CA PRO A 599 -17.86 22.45 -7.67
C PRO A 599 -16.90 23.10 -6.67
N ILE A 600 -17.22 22.99 -5.38
CA ILE A 600 -16.24 23.24 -4.30
C ILE A 600 -15.38 21.99 -4.18
N LEU A 601 -14.08 22.13 -4.39
CA LEU A 601 -13.10 21.04 -4.29
C LEU A 601 -12.05 21.37 -3.23
N GLY A 602 -11.64 20.38 -2.45
CA GLY A 602 -10.49 20.52 -1.53
C GLY A 602 -9.15 20.59 -2.28
N PHE A 603 -9.08 19.93 -3.44
CA PHE A 603 -7.89 19.90 -4.31
C PHE A 603 -8.34 19.99 -5.77
N PRO A 604 -7.48 20.55 -6.66
CA PRO A 604 -7.69 20.45 -8.10
C PRO A 604 -7.88 19.01 -8.54
N THR A 605 -8.77 18.77 -9.50
CA THR A 605 -9.04 17.44 -10.01
C THR A 605 -9.30 17.50 -11.52
N TYR A 606 -8.88 16.48 -12.27
CA TYR A 606 -9.19 16.41 -13.69
C TYR A 606 -10.68 16.09 -13.92
N ASP A 607 -11.29 16.69 -14.93
CA ASP A 607 -12.51 16.18 -15.54
C ASP A 607 -12.17 15.14 -16.62
N ARG A 608 -11.01 15.28 -17.25
CA ARG A 608 -10.45 14.35 -18.23
C ARG A 608 -8.93 14.37 -18.19
N ALA A 609 -8.35 13.19 -18.35
CA ALA A 609 -6.91 13.04 -18.51
C ALA A 609 -6.62 11.95 -19.53
N SER A 610 -5.47 12.05 -20.20
CA SER A 610 -5.02 11.04 -21.16
C SER A 610 -3.52 10.83 -20.97
N MET A 611 -3.07 9.61 -21.28
CA MET A 611 -1.66 9.24 -21.23
C MET A 611 -1.33 8.34 -22.41
N LEU A 612 -0.24 8.64 -23.09
CA LEU A 612 0.41 7.76 -24.05
C LEU A 612 1.75 7.31 -23.47
N SER A 613 1.96 6.00 -23.41
CA SER A 613 3.16 5.43 -22.82
C SER A 613 3.86 4.45 -23.76
N LEU A 614 5.18 4.51 -23.81
CA LEU A 614 6.03 3.50 -24.45
C LEU A 614 6.89 2.84 -23.36
N GLY A 615 6.68 1.55 -23.17
CA GLY A 615 7.33 0.76 -22.14
C GLY A 615 8.25 -0.33 -22.68
N MET A 616 9.31 -0.62 -21.96
CA MET A 616 10.23 -1.74 -22.18
C MET A 616 10.36 -2.52 -20.87
N THR A 617 10.06 -3.81 -20.90
CA THR A 617 10.17 -4.68 -19.71
C THR A 617 11.11 -5.84 -20.00
N THR A 618 12.10 -6.02 -19.11
CA THR A 618 12.98 -7.19 -19.09
C THR A 618 12.66 -8.05 -17.87
N ARG A 619 12.47 -9.37 -18.09
CA ARG A 619 12.23 -10.34 -17.01
C ARG A 619 13.42 -11.28 -16.85
N PHE A 620 13.78 -11.63 -15.62
CA PHE A 620 14.90 -12.52 -15.29
C PHE A 620 14.54 -13.56 -14.24
#